data_0c03c9f035977c419060b0eb9af217e2
#
_entry.id   0c03c9f035977c419060b0eb9af217e2
#
_cell.length_a   1.000
_cell.length_b   1.000
_cell.length_c   1.000
_cell.angle_alpha   90.00
_cell.angle_beta   90.00
_cell.angle_gamma   90.00
#
_symmetry.space_group_name_H-M   'P 1'
#
loop_
_entity.id
_entity.type
_entity.pdbx_description
1 polymer ?
#
loop_
_entity_poly.entity_id
_entity_poly.type
_entity_poly.pdbx_seq_one_letter_code
_entity_poly.pdbx_strand_id
1 'polypeptide(L)'
;MKPFTTDQQSPAGSPESAAFDAVPGDGTTAPAKGRYARILELAGPAFFSVAFLARLPLAMLTIGALTLVTSITGSYAQGGFAAGAVGIGSAVGGPALGYLADRIGQRPVLLGAAVANPLLIIGTILTAAQLPGGGPLAAVLAAAFGMGATGPQVGPLARVRWMAMTSKDRTGKELGTALSYESMADELSFVLGPALVGLLAAAVAPWLPLALAAVLSASMVSAFAFHRSAAVVLPAPRRTKNTLPEPEDTVQRGGTSWGLLALPVLGMVAMGTFFGATQASLAAFGGTFGAADAAGLLYSIMGISSAVAALSVAFWPRRFSQSARWAVSAAAMTAAALLLLLPSGIPGMLAVLFLLGIPVGPTMVSIFGIGAELAPRHLMGTFMTLLASGTVAGTAVGSGLAGPLAEAFGHPAAFLVSAGAAASLLVLGIASAAAVRRAKNQTA
;
A
#
# COMPACT_ATOMS: atom_id res chain seq x y z
N MET A 1 31.82 36.74 69.76
CA MET A 1 33.22 37.00 70.06
C MET A 1 34.00 36.90 68.77
N LYS A 2 34.57 38.06 68.40
CA LYS A 2 35.50 38.32 67.29
C LYS A 2 36.82 37.59 67.52
N PRO A 3 37.80 37.75 66.66
CA PRO A 3 38.02 37.62 65.19
C PRO A 3 39.45 37.07 64.87
N PHE A 4 39.97 37.42 63.69
CA PHE A 4 41.36 37.61 63.20
C PHE A 4 41.74 36.66 62.07
N THR A 5 41.87 37.14 60.87
CA THR A 5 42.77 38.02 60.09
C THR A 5 43.99 37.35 59.52
N THR A 6 44.12 37.52 58.18
CA THR A 6 45.28 37.95 57.37
C THR A 6 46.49 37.01 57.38
N ASP A 7 47.21 36.77 56.31
CA ASP A 7 47.80 37.64 55.30
C ASP A 7 48.47 36.81 54.17
N GLN A 8 48.38 37.34 52.94
CA GLN A 8 49.41 37.55 51.95
C GLN A 8 50.55 36.54 51.76
N GLN A 9 50.73 36.07 50.57
CA GLN A 9 51.81 36.54 49.67
C GLN A 9 51.92 35.65 48.42
N SER A 10 51.82 36.30 47.25
CA SER A 10 52.30 35.83 45.99
C SER A 10 53.84 35.96 45.91
N PRO A 11 54.55 35.16 45.16
CA PRO A 11 55.21 35.76 44.02
C PRO A 11 55.17 34.97 42.72
N ALA A 12 55.38 35.72 41.67
CA ALA A 12 55.50 35.44 40.28
C ALA A 12 56.48 34.31 39.90
N GLY A 13 56.13 33.56 38.89
CA GLY A 13 56.97 32.61 38.15
C GLY A 13 56.43 32.35 36.75
N SER A 14 57.22 32.67 35.78
CA SER A 14 57.03 32.82 34.34
C SER A 14 56.52 31.59 33.58
N PRO A 15 56.12 31.73 32.29
CA PRO A 15 55.31 30.79 31.56
C PRO A 15 56.10 29.65 30.99
N GLU A 16 55.75 28.44 31.33
CA GLU A 16 56.21 27.24 30.67
C GLU A 16 55.17 26.79 29.66
N SER A 17 55.60 26.83 28.40
CA SER A 17 54.93 26.38 27.19
C SER A 17 54.49 24.93 27.35
N ALA A 18 53.24 24.68 27.70
CA ALA A 18 52.66 23.35 27.55
C ALA A 18 52.16 23.20 26.11
N ALA A 19 52.92 22.41 25.36
CA ALA A 19 52.51 21.91 24.05
C ALA A 19 51.14 21.25 24.16
N PHE A 20 50.16 21.82 23.48
CA PHE A 20 48.87 21.20 23.22
C PHE A 20 49.17 19.96 22.36
N ASP A 21 49.22 18.79 22.96
CA ASP A 21 49.09 17.52 22.22
C ASP A 21 47.76 17.54 21.49
N ALA A 22 47.85 17.82 20.18
CA ALA A 22 46.75 17.63 19.26
C ALA A 22 46.42 16.14 19.24
N VAL A 23 45.35 15.74 19.93
CA VAL A 23 44.71 14.46 19.73
C VAL A 23 44.37 14.38 18.25
N PRO A 24 44.85 13.40 17.49
CA PRO A 24 44.44 13.20 16.11
C PRO A 24 42.96 12.90 16.16
N GLY A 25 42.13 13.86 15.78
CA GLY A 25 40.75 13.64 15.48
C GLY A 25 40.67 12.68 14.31
N ASP A 26 40.46 11.41 14.61
CA ASP A 26 40.08 10.39 13.64
C ASP A 26 38.67 10.71 13.13
N GLY A 27 38.58 11.79 12.39
CA GLY A 27 37.39 12.34 11.79
C GLY A 27 37.12 11.78 10.40
N THR A 28 37.24 10.48 10.22
CA THR A 28 36.58 9.82 9.09
C THR A 28 35.11 9.68 9.41
N THR A 29 34.37 10.80 9.33
CA THR A 29 32.92 10.71 9.17
C THR A 29 32.64 9.98 7.88
N ALA A 30 32.32 8.69 7.99
CA ALA A 30 31.86 7.91 6.85
C ALA A 30 30.75 8.73 6.14
N PRO A 31 30.81 8.85 4.80
CA PRO A 31 29.83 9.66 4.05
C PRO A 31 28.43 9.24 4.45
N ALA A 32 27.58 10.21 4.77
CA ALA A 32 26.21 9.96 5.18
C ALA A 32 25.53 9.10 4.12
N LYS A 33 25.26 7.82 4.43
CA LYS A 33 24.64 6.87 3.51
C LYS A 33 23.31 7.40 3.03
N GLY A 34 23.03 7.24 1.74
CA GLY A 34 21.77 7.67 1.14
C GLY A 34 20.57 7.05 1.88
N ARG A 35 19.43 7.73 1.89
CA ARG A 35 18.22 7.31 2.64
C ARG A 35 17.79 5.88 2.34
N TYR A 36 17.83 5.49 1.06
CA TYR A 36 17.48 4.13 0.62
C TYR A 36 18.52 3.08 1.02
N ALA A 37 19.80 3.46 1.06
CA ALA A 37 20.86 2.58 1.55
C ALA A 37 20.63 2.23 3.03
N ARG A 38 20.12 3.16 3.83
CA ARG A 38 19.83 2.92 5.24
C ARG A 38 18.70 1.91 5.46
N ILE A 39 17.59 1.99 4.71
CA ILE A 39 16.53 0.99 4.82
C ILE A 39 16.97 -0.38 4.29
N LEU A 40 17.87 -0.40 3.29
CA LEU A 40 18.47 -1.64 2.79
C LEU A 40 19.31 -2.33 3.88
N GLU A 41 20.07 -1.58 4.67
CA GLU A 41 20.83 -2.12 5.81
C GLU A 41 19.94 -2.66 6.91
N LEU A 42 18.83 -1.94 7.22
CA LEU A 42 17.89 -2.35 8.28
C LEU A 42 17.20 -3.68 7.96
N ALA A 43 16.66 -3.83 6.77
CA ALA A 43 15.90 -5.01 6.39
C ALA A 43 16.78 -6.09 5.74
N GLY A 44 17.85 -5.70 5.04
CA GLY A 44 18.68 -6.55 4.19
C GLY A 44 18.11 -6.70 2.77
N PRO A 45 18.95 -7.01 1.76
CA PRO A 45 18.55 -7.06 0.36
C PRO A 45 17.46 -8.11 0.07
N ALA A 46 17.53 -9.26 0.75
CA ALA A 46 16.57 -10.34 0.59
C ALA A 46 15.13 -9.91 0.94
N PHE A 47 14.94 -8.98 1.90
CA PHE A 47 13.62 -8.45 2.24
C PHE A 47 12.92 -7.84 1.04
N PHE A 48 13.63 -7.02 0.27
CA PHE A 48 13.07 -6.29 -0.87
C PHE A 48 12.57 -7.23 -1.96
N SER A 49 13.43 -8.18 -2.37
CA SER A 49 13.08 -9.15 -3.41
C SER A 49 11.95 -10.09 -2.97
N VAL A 50 12.04 -10.65 -1.75
CA VAL A 50 11.03 -11.57 -1.23
C VAL A 50 9.71 -10.86 -1.00
N ALA A 51 9.71 -9.68 -0.37
CA ALA A 51 8.49 -8.92 -0.13
C ALA A 51 7.81 -8.48 -1.42
N PHE A 52 8.59 -8.11 -2.46
CA PHE A 52 8.06 -7.73 -3.76
C PHE A 52 7.40 -8.92 -4.47
N LEU A 53 8.11 -10.06 -4.60
CA LEU A 53 7.56 -11.25 -5.24
C LEU A 53 6.36 -11.84 -4.48
N ALA A 54 6.37 -11.75 -3.16
CA ALA A 54 5.24 -12.22 -2.33
C ALA A 54 3.97 -11.37 -2.45
N ARG A 55 4.02 -10.16 -3.04
CA ARG A 55 2.85 -9.31 -3.33
C ARG A 55 2.17 -9.64 -4.64
N LEU A 56 2.94 -10.13 -5.63
CA LEU A 56 2.43 -10.38 -6.98
C LEU A 56 1.19 -11.29 -7.00
N PRO A 57 1.10 -12.37 -6.19
CA PRO A 57 -0.10 -13.20 -6.16
C PRO A 57 -1.38 -12.38 -5.99
N LEU A 58 -1.43 -11.52 -4.96
CA LEU A 58 -2.63 -10.73 -4.68
C LEU A 58 -3.05 -9.83 -5.86
N ALA A 59 -2.09 -9.26 -6.58
CA ALA A 59 -2.34 -8.42 -7.75
C ALA A 59 -2.80 -9.24 -8.99
N MET A 60 -2.52 -10.54 -9.01
CA MET A 60 -2.87 -11.43 -10.11
C MET A 60 -4.25 -12.09 -9.94
N LEU A 61 -4.75 -12.26 -8.69
CA LEU A 61 -5.94 -13.09 -8.41
C LEU A 61 -7.20 -12.62 -9.15
N THR A 62 -7.52 -11.34 -9.07
CA THR A 62 -8.76 -10.77 -9.62
C THR A 62 -8.80 -10.86 -11.14
N ILE A 63 -7.75 -10.40 -11.81
CA ILE A 63 -7.63 -10.44 -13.26
C ILE A 63 -7.45 -11.88 -13.73
N GLY A 64 -6.71 -12.72 -13.00
CA GLY A 64 -6.55 -14.13 -13.30
C GLY A 64 -7.86 -14.91 -13.27
N ALA A 65 -8.73 -14.66 -12.28
CA ALA A 65 -10.05 -15.27 -12.20
C ALA A 65 -10.96 -14.79 -13.34
N LEU A 66 -10.97 -13.49 -13.64
CA LEU A 66 -11.69 -12.92 -14.78
C LEU A 66 -11.27 -13.61 -16.08
N THR A 67 -9.97 -13.62 -16.35
CA THR A 67 -9.40 -14.17 -17.59
C THR A 67 -9.69 -15.67 -17.73
N LEU A 68 -9.50 -16.46 -16.66
CA LEU A 68 -9.77 -17.89 -16.66
C LEU A 68 -11.23 -18.19 -17.00
N VAL A 69 -12.17 -17.58 -16.24
CA VAL A 69 -13.60 -17.88 -16.40
C VAL A 69 -14.12 -17.36 -17.75
N THR A 70 -13.73 -16.16 -18.18
CA THR A 70 -14.12 -15.62 -19.48
C THR A 70 -13.62 -16.50 -20.63
N SER A 71 -12.38 -16.97 -20.57
CA SER A 71 -11.81 -17.82 -21.63
C SER A 71 -12.50 -19.20 -21.74
N ILE A 72 -12.97 -19.75 -20.62
CA ILE A 72 -13.67 -21.05 -20.60
C ILE A 72 -15.13 -20.93 -21.02
N THR A 73 -15.82 -19.86 -20.60
CA THR A 73 -17.26 -19.71 -20.79
C THR A 73 -17.66 -18.85 -21.98
N GLY A 74 -16.71 -18.05 -22.51
CA GLY A 74 -17.00 -17.01 -23.51
C GLY A 74 -17.80 -15.82 -22.94
N SER A 75 -18.07 -15.79 -21.63
CA SER A 75 -18.93 -14.80 -20.96
C SER A 75 -18.12 -13.84 -20.08
N TYR A 76 -18.06 -12.58 -20.49
CA TYR A 76 -17.47 -11.51 -19.66
C TYR A 76 -18.24 -11.30 -18.35
N ALA A 77 -19.56 -11.54 -18.35
CA ALA A 77 -20.39 -11.44 -17.15
C ALA A 77 -19.97 -12.48 -16.09
N GLN A 78 -19.78 -13.75 -16.49
CA GLN A 78 -19.35 -14.80 -15.56
C GLN A 78 -17.91 -14.56 -15.07
N GLY A 79 -17.00 -14.10 -15.94
CA GLY A 79 -15.66 -13.66 -15.56
C GLY A 79 -15.70 -12.50 -14.56
N GLY A 80 -16.58 -11.52 -14.80
CA GLY A 80 -16.80 -10.40 -13.91
C GLY A 80 -17.33 -10.83 -12.53
N PHE A 81 -18.24 -11.80 -12.46
CA PHE A 81 -18.71 -12.36 -11.18
C PHE A 81 -17.57 -13.07 -10.42
N ALA A 82 -16.71 -13.82 -11.12
CA ALA A 82 -15.56 -14.45 -10.49
C ALA A 82 -14.57 -13.41 -9.93
N ALA A 83 -14.26 -12.36 -10.70
CA ALA A 83 -13.43 -11.25 -10.24
C ALA A 83 -14.06 -10.50 -9.04
N GLY A 84 -15.38 -10.28 -9.08
CA GLY A 84 -16.14 -9.68 -7.98
C GLY A 84 -16.08 -10.54 -6.72
N ALA A 85 -16.21 -11.87 -6.84
CA ALA A 85 -16.09 -12.79 -5.72
C ALA A 85 -14.70 -12.73 -5.07
N VAL A 86 -13.61 -12.68 -5.87
CA VAL A 86 -12.23 -12.44 -5.35
C VAL A 86 -12.14 -11.10 -4.62
N GLY A 87 -12.68 -10.04 -5.22
CA GLY A 87 -12.66 -8.70 -4.64
C GLY A 87 -13.37 -8.63 -3.29
N ILE A 88 -14.59 -9.18 -3.18
CA ILE A 88 -15.36 -9.24 -1.93
C ILE A 88 -14.63 -10.11 -0.89
N GLY A 89 -14.09 -11.26 -1.32
CA GLY A 89 -13.27 -12.11 -0.46
C GLY A 89 -12.08 -11.36 0.12
N SER A 90 -11.33 -10.62 -0.71
CA SER A 90 -10.17 -9.82 -0.27
C SER A 90 -10.57 -8.68 0.67
N ALA A 91 -11.70 -8.01 0.40
CA ALA A 91 -12.19 -6.91 1.23
C ALA A 91 -12.54 -7.36 2.66
N VAL A 92 -13.04 -8.59 2.82
CA VAL A 92 -13.38 -9.18 4.12
C VAL A 92 -12.17 -9.88 4.74
N GLY A 93 -11.46 -10.67 3.94
CA GLY A 93 -10.34 -11.50 4.40
C GLY A 93 -9.12 -10.71 4.81
N GLY A 94 -8.82 -9.61 4.11
CA GLY A 94 -7.67 -8.75 4.41
C GLY A 94 -7.67 -8.25 5.86
N PRO A 95 -8.71 -7.51 6.31
CA PRO A 95 -8.80 -7.06 7.71
C PRO A 95 -8.83 -8.22 8.72
N ALA A 96 -9.47 -9.35 8.38
CA ALA A 96 -9.50 -10.53 9.23
C ALA A 96 -8.10 -11.13 9.43
N LEU A 97 -7.31 -11.27 8.35
CA LEU A 97 -5.93 -11.73 8.42
C LEU A 97 -5.04 -10.73 9.18
N GLY A 98 -5.26 -9.42 8.99
CA GLY A 98 -4.57 -8.38 9.75
C GLY A 98 -4.85 -8.47 11.24
N TYR A 99 -6.11 -8.63 11.62
CA TYR A 99 -6.52 -8.81 13.01
C TYR A 99 -5.92 -10.08 13.63
N LEU A 100 -5.91 -11.19 12.90
CA LEU A 100 -5.24 -12.41 13.33
C LEU A 100 -3.74 -12.17 13.52
N ALA A 101 -3.09 -11.46 12.58
CA ALA A 101 -1.66 -11.14 12.67
C ALA A 101 -1.33 -10.28 13.89
N ASP A 102 -2.19 -9.34 14.27
CA ASP A 102 -2.04 -8.56 15.49
C ASP A 102 -2.18 -9.43 16.76
N ARG A 103 -3.05 -10.47 16.72
CA ARG A 103 -3.34 -11.32 17.87
C ARG A 103 -2.36 -12.46 18.10
N ILE A 104 -2.01 -13.18 17.04
CA ILE A 104 -1.19 -14.42 17.13
C ILE A 104 0.17 -14.27 16.46
N GLY A 105 0.45 -13.07 15.87
CA GLY A 105 1.69 -12.76 15.17
C GLY A 105 1.58 -12.96 13.66
N GLN A 106 2.43 -12.27 12.92
CA GLN A 106 2.41 -12.29 11.44
C GLN A 106 2.81 -13.65 10.85
N ARG A 107 3.79 -14.33 11.49
CA ARG A 107 4.36 -15.57 10.95
C ARG A 107 3.32 -16.70 10.80
N PRO A 108 2.55 -17.10 11.83
CA PRO A 108 1.57 -18.17 11.69
C PRO A 108 0.45 -17.81 10.71
N VAL A 109 0.01 -16.53 10.66
CA VAL A 109 -1.04 -16.09 9.74
C VAL A 109 -0.58 -16.13 8.30
N LEU A 110 0.64 -15.65 8.00
CA LEU A 110 1.21 -15.71 6.66
C LEU A 110 1.44 -17.15 6.19
N LEU A 111 1.89 -18.05 7.07
CA LEU A 111 2.04 -19.46 6.74
C LEU A 111 0.70 -20.13 6.49
N GLY A 112 -0.33 -19.82 7.29
CA GLY A 112 -1.70 -20.27 7.03
C GLY A 112 -2.22 -19.80 5.67
N ALA A 113 -2.02 -18.52 5.34
CA ALA A 113 -2.36 -17.96 4.04
C ALA A 113 -1.55 -18.60 2.89
N ALA A 114 -0.25 -18.85 3.09
CA ALA A 114 0.63 -19.49 2.10
C ALA A 114 0.24 -20.95 1.78
N VAL A 115 -0.55 -21.58 2.63
CA VAL A 115 -1.13 -22.92 2.36
C VAL A 115 -2.57 -22.79 1.83
N ALA A 116 -3.42 -22.02 2.51
CA ALA A 116 -4.84 -21.93 2.15
C ALA A 116 -5.06 -21.26 0.79
N ASN A 117 -4.32 -20.19 0.48
CA ASN A 117 -4.49 -19.45 -0.77
C ASN A 117 -4.16 -20.29 -2.01
N PRO A 118 -3.01 -21.00 -2.11
CA PRO A 118 -2.74 -21.90 -3.24
C PRO A 118 -3.78 -23.01 -3.41
N LEU A 119 -4.27 -23.58 -2.32
CA LEU A 119 -5.31 -24.62 -2.37
C LEU A 119 -6.61 -24.07 -2.97
N LEU A 120 -7.02 -22.85 -2.60
CA LEU A 120 -8.21 -22.20 -3.14
C LEU A 120 -8.00 -21.69 -4.57
N ILE A 121 -6.79 -21.29 -4.95
CA ILE A 121 -6.44 -21.03 -6.35
C ILE A 121 -6.60 -22.29 -7.20
N ILE A 122 -6.05 -23.43 -6.76
CA ILE A 122 -6.19 -24.72 -7.44
C ILE A 122 -7.66 -25.10 -7.49
N GLY A 123 -8.41 -24.95 -6.39
CA GLY A 123 -9.86 -25.17 -6.35
C GLY A 123 -10.60 -24.32 -7.37
N THR A 124 -10.24 -23.05 -7.55
CA THR A 124 -10.83 -22.16 -8.57
C THR A 124 -10.54 -22.67 -9.99
N ILE A 125 -9.31 -23.08 -10.27
CA ILE A 125 -8.92 -23.64 -11.57
C ILE A 125 -9.72 -24.92 -11.87
N LEU A 126 -9.78 -25.84 -10.90
CA LEU A 126 -10.46 -27.14 -11.08
C LEU A 126 -11.99 -27.00 -11.22
N THR A 127 -12.61 -26.12 -10.44
CA THR A 127 -14.06 -25.86 -10.57
C THR A 127 -14.38 -25.11 -11.86
N ALA A 128 -13.55 -24.17 -12.30
CA ALA A 128 -13.71 -23.51 -13.60
C ALA A 128 -13.59 -24.49 -14.76
N ALA A 129 -12.66 -25.45 -14.70
CA ALA A 129 -12.50 -26.48 -15.72
C ALA A 129 -13.73 -27.40 -15.87
N GLN A 130 -14.63 -27.48 -14.89
CA GLN A 130 -15.86 -28.25 -14.94
C GLN A 130 -17.03 -27.50 -15.57
N LEU A 131 -16.93 -26.18 -15.78
CA LEU A 131 -18.03 -25.38 -16.36
C LEU A 131 -18.54 -25.88 -17.74
N PRO A 132 -17.67 -26.26 -18.71
CA PRO A 132 -18.12 -26.77 -19.98
C PRO A 132 -18.94 -28.08 -19.87
N GLY A 133 -18.69 -28.88 -18.83
CA GLY A 133 -19.42 -30.13 -18.52
C GLY A 133 -20.68 -29.91 -17.67
N GLY A 134 -21.16 -28.68 -17.50
CA GLY A 134 -22.34 -28.36 -16.69
C GLY A 134 -22.04 -28.18 -15.19
N GLY A 135 -20.78 -28.00 -14.81
CA GLY A 135 -20.40 -27.70 -13.44
C GLY A 135 -21.06 -26.40 -12.94
N PRO A 136 -21.39 -26.28 -11.63
CA PRO A 136 -22.10 -25.13 -11.12
C PRO A 136 -21.18 -23.89 -11.00
N LEU A 137 -21.58 -22.76 -11.58
CA LEU A 137 -20.86 -21.49 -11.46
C LEU A 137 -20.68 -21.08 -9.98
N ALA A 138 -21.65 -21.42 -9.12
CA ALA A 138 -21.58 -21.15 -7.69
C ALA A 138 -20.33 -21.76 -7.02
N ALA A 139 -19.86 -22.94 -7.46
CA ALA A 139 -18.64 -23.55 -6.94
C ALA A 139 -17.40 -22.72 -7.30
N VAL A 140 -17.34 -22.21 -8.53
CA VAL A 140 -16.26 -21.31 -8.97
C VAL A 140 -16.26 -20.02 -8.15
N LEU A 141 -17.45 -19.42 -7.95
CA LEU A 141 -17.58 -18.19 -7.17
C LEU A 141 -17.21 -18.38 -5.70
N ALA A 142 -17.58 -19.52 -5.11
CA ALA A 142 -17.19 -19.85 -3.72
C ALA A 142 -15.68 -20.05 -3.59
N ALA A 143 -15.05 -20.75 -4.52
CA ALA A 143 -13.60 -20.95 -4.54
C ALA A 143 -12.87 -19.61 -4.78
N ALA A 144 -13.35 -18.79 -5.71
CA ALA A 144 -12.81 -17.47 -6.01
C ALA A 144 -12.95 -16.50 -4.81
N PHE A 145 -14.07 -16.52 -4.10
CA PHE A 145 -14.24 -15.78 -2.85
C PHE A 145 -13.22 -16.24 -1.80
N GLY A 146 -13.10 -17.54 -1.58
CA GLY A 146 -12.11 -18.11 -0.65
C GLY A 146 -10.68 -17.76 -1.03
N MET A 147 -10.34 -17.80 -2.33
CA MET A 147 -9.05 -17.37 -2.87
C MET A 147 -8.76 -15.90 -2.54
N GLY A 148 -9.74 -15.01 -2.70
CA GLY A 148 -9.63 -13.62 -2.32
C GLY A 148 -9.48 -13.45 -0.80
N ALA A 149 -10.32 -14.15 -0.01
CA ALA A 149 -10.34 -14.03 1.45
C ALA A 149 -9.05 -14.53 2.13
N THR A 150 -8.35 -15.47 1.49
CA THR A 150 -7.05 -15.99 1.98
C THR A 150 -5.86 -15.30 1.33
N GLY A 151 -6.08 -14.30 0.46
CA GLY A 151 -5.05 -13.54 -0.22
C GLY A 151 -4.03 -12.95 0.76
N PRO A 152 -2.71 -13.29 0.60
CA PRO A 152 -1.70 -12.91 1.59
C PRO A 152 -1.47 -11.39 1.60
N GLN A 153 -1.64 -10.77 2.78
CA GLN A 153 -1.55 -9.31 2.98
C GLN A 153 -0.11 -8.84 3.20
N VAL A 154 0.79 -9.14 2.26
CA VAL A 154 2.24 -8.89 2.41
C VAL A 154 2.55 -7.39 2.51
N GLY A 155 2.00 -6.55 1.63
CA GLY A 155 2.26 -5.11 1.63
C GLY A 155 1.88 -4.42 2.95
N PRO A 156 0.63 -4.56 3.43
CA PRO A 156 0.22 -4.04 4.74
C PRO A 156 1.10 -4.55 5.90
N LEU A 157 1.39 -5.84 5.95
CA LEU A 157 2.19 -6.44 7.02
C LEU A 157 3.68 -6.05 6.93
N ALA A 158 4.21 -5.80 5.73
CA ALA A 158 5.55 -5.22 5.55
C ALA A 158 5.62 -3.80 6.13
N ARG A 159 4.59 -2.97 5.95
CA ARG A 159 4.52 -1.64 6.58
C ARG A 159 4.57 -1.72 8.10
N VAL A 160 3.87 -2.70 8.71
CA VAL A 160 3.95 -2.95 10.15
C VAL A 160 5.36 -3.33 10.58
N ARG A 161 6.07 -4.17 9.79
CA ARG A 161 7.48 -4.50 10.06
C ARG A 161 8.37 -3.25 9.98
N TRP A 162 8.17 -2.39 8.99
CA TRP A 162 8.91 -1.13 8.88
C TRP A 162 8.70 -0.23 10.08
N MET A 163 7.45 -0.05 10.54
CA MET A 163 7.16 0.73 11.75
C MET A 163 7.90 0.18 12.98
N ALA A 164 7.95 -1.14 13.13
CA ALA A 164 8.68 -1.77 14.23
C ALA A 164 10.21 -1.61 14.09
N MET A 165 10.76 -1.82 12.90
CA MET A 165 12.21 -1.69 12.63
C MET A 165 12.72 -0.25 12.79
N THR A 166 11.89 0.75 12.43
CA THR A 166 12.25 2.17 12.48
C THR A 166 11.80 2.87 13.76
N SER A 167 11.25 2.14 14.74
CA SER A 167 10.71 2.70 15.99
C SER A 167 11.72 3.51 16.80
N LYS A 168 13.03 3.24 16.65
CA LYS A 168 14.12 3.98 17.29
C LYS A 168 14.51 5.28 16.57
N ASP A 169 14.08 5.46 15.32
CA ASP A 169 14.33 6.69 14.56
C ASP A 169 13.40 7.82 15.01
N ARG A 170 13.86 8.63 15.95
CA ARG A 170 13.14 9.84 16.40
C ARG A 170 12.92 10.86 15.29
N THR A 171 13.65 10.74 14.19
CA THR A 171 13.50 11.66 13.06
C THR A 171 12.35 11.29 12.12
N GLY A 172 11.85 10.05 12.12
CA GLY A 172 10.83 9.54 11.21
C GLY A 172 11.24 9.53 9.72
N LYS A 173 12.52 9.78 9.43
CA LYS A 173 13.03 9.78 8.05
C LYS A 173 13.09 8.36 7.48
N GLU A 174 13.50 7.39 8.31
CA GLU A 174 13.60 5.98 7.91
C GLU A 174 12.21 5.43 7.59
N LEU A 175 11.23 5.68 8.46
CA LEU A 175 9.84 5.27 8.22
C LEU A 175 9.26 5.92 6.95
N GLY A 176 9.44 7.22 6.77
CA GLY A 176 8.97 7.93 5.57
C GLY A 176 9.57 7.35 4.28
N THR A 177 10.87 7.00 4.30
CA THR A 177 11.55 6.36 3.17
C THR A 177 11.01 4.95 2.91
N ALA A 178 10.79 4.17 3.97
CA ALA A 178 10.25 2.83 3.88
C ALA A 178 8.81 2.83 3.33
N LEU A 179 7.94 3.73 3.80
CA LEU A 179 6.57 3.86 3.28
C LEU A 179 6.54 4.30 1.81
N SER A 180 7.50 5.16 1.40
CA SER A 180 7.64 5.54 -0.02
C SER A 180 8.04 4.34 -0.89
N TYR A 181 8.97 3.50 -0.41
CA TYR A 181 9.34 2.24 -1.07
C TYR A 181 8.14 1.29 -1.16
N GLU A 182 7.40 1.10 -0.04
CA GLU A 182 6.25 0.20 -0.01
C GLU A 182 5.15 0.61 -1.01
N SER A 183 4.90 1.92 -1.14
CA SER A 183 3.92 2.42 -2.10
C SER A 183 4.40 2.22 -3.54
N MET A 184 5.68 2.46 -3.83
CA MET A 184 6.27 2.15 -5.13
C MET A 184 6.15 0.65 -5.46
N ALA A 185 6.45 -0.22 -4.49
CA ALA A 185 6.37 -1.66 -4.66
C ALA A 185 4.93 -2.14 -4.91
N ASP A 186 3.92 -1.54 -4.26
CA ASP A 186 2.51 -1.82 -4.53
C ASP A 186 2.13 -1.39 -5.94
N GLU A 187 2.48 -0.16 -6.37
CA GLU A 187 2.21 0.33 -7.72
C GLU A 187 2.80 -0.60 -8.79
N LEU A 188 4.07 -0.97 -8.65
CA LEU A 188 4.71 -1.91 -9.58
C LEU A 188 4.02 -3.28 -9.58
N SER A 189 3.57 -3.77 -8.43
CA SER A 189 2.87 -5.05 -8.34
C SER A 189 1.52 -4.98 -9.04
N PHE A 190 0.77 -3.88 -8.90
CA PHE A 190 -0.51 -3.67 -9.60
C PHE A 190 -0.36 -3.45 -11.11
N VAL A 191 0.81 -3.05 -11.58
CA VAL A 191 1.13 -2.98 -13.02
C VAL A 191 1.56 -4.36 -13.53
N LEU A 192 2.52 -4.99 -12.86
CA LEU A 192 3.12 -6.25 -13.30
C LEU A 192 2.16 -7.44 -13.14
N GLY A 193 1.29 -7.45 -12.12
CA GLY A 193 0.32 -8.52 -11.91
C GLY A 193 -0.58 -8.74 -13.12
N PRO A 194 -1.39 -7.75 -13.53
CA PRO A 194 -2.20 -7.83 -14.74
C PRO A 194 -1.40 -8.10 -16.03
N ALA A 195 -0.21 -7.49 -16.17
CA ALA A 195 0.65 -7.71 -17.33
C ALA A 195 1.11 -9.18 -17.43
N LEU A 196 1.51 -9.79 -16.30
CA LEU A 196 1.85 -11.22 -16.23
C LEU A 196 0.64 -12.09 -16.53
N VAL A 197 -0.55 -11.74 -16.04
CA VAL A 197 -1.78 -12.48 -16.34
C VAL A 197 -2.05 -12.46 -17.84
N GLY A 198 -2.06 -11.29 -18.47
CA GLY A 198 -2.31 -11.18 -19.91
C GLY A 198 -1.27 -11.93 -20.76
N LEU A 199 0.02 -11.73 -20.44
CA LEU A 199 1.12 -12.37 -21.16
C LEU A 199 1.06 -13.91 -21.06
N LEU A 200 0.92 -14.46 -19.86
CA LEU A 200 0.93 -15.91 -19.65
C LEU A 200 -0.33 -16.56 -20.18
N ALA A 201 -1.50 -15.92 -20.05
CA ALA A 201 -2.75 -16.42 -20.57
C ALA A 201 -2.75 -16.48 -22.11
N ALA A 202 -2.23 -15.45 -22.76
CA ALA A 202 -2.15 -15.39 -24.23
C ALA A 202 -1.05 -16.28 -24.80
N ALA A 203 0.11 -16.36 -24.14
CA ALA A 203 1.26 -17.10 -24.67
C ALA A 203 1.18 -18.61 -24.42
N VAL A 204 0.49 -19.07 -23.37
CA VAL A 204 0.49 -20.49 -22.95
C VAL A 204 -0.91 -21.01 -22.67
N ALA A 205 -1.56 -20.54 -21.57
CA ALA A 205 -2.89 -21.00 -21.20
C ALA A 205 -3.55 -20.08 -20.15
N PRO A 206 -4.90 -19.92 -20.17
CA PRO A 206 -5.63 -19.04 -19.27
C PRO A 206 -5.51 -19.38 -17.77
N TRP A 207 -5.21 -20.63 -17.42
CA TRP A 207 -5.03 -21.07 -16.03
C TRP A 207 -3.61 -20.81 -15.48
N LEU A 208 -2.60 -20.67 -16.36
CA LEU A 208 -1.19 -20.57 -15.97
C LEU A 208 -0.89 -19.37 -15.05
N PRO A 209 -1.47 -18.18 -15.26
CA PRO A 209 -1.25 -17.05 -14.35
C PRO A 209 -1.66 -17.35 -12.90
N LEU A 210 -2.79 -18.02 -12.71
CA LEU A 210 -3.24 -18.44 -11.38
C LEU A 210 -2.34 -19.52 -10.79
N ALA A 211 -1.87 -20.48 -11.59
CA ALA A 211 -0.90 -21.47 -11.13
C ALA A 211 0.41 -20.82 -10.69
N LEU A 212 0.93 -19.82 -11.43
CA LEU A 212 2.09 -19.03 -11.00
C LEU A 212 1.80 -18.30 -9.69
N ALA A 213 0.63 -17.67 -9.55
CA ALA A 213 0.24 -17.01 -8.30
C ALA A 213 0.22 -18.00 -7.12
N ALA A 214 -0.26 -19.24 -7.34
CA ALA A 214 -0.23 -20.29 -6.31
C ALA A 214 1.21 -20.65 -5.88
N VAL A 215 2.12 -20.82 -6.84
CA VAL A 215 3.53 -21.14 -6.58
C VAL A 215 4.20 -19.97 -5.82
N LEU A 216 3.99 -18.72 -6.25
CA LEU A 216 4.53 -17.55 -5.57
C LEU A 216 3.93 -17.39 -4.17
N SER A 217 2.64 -17.65 -3.99
CA SER A 217 1.98 -17.61 -2.69
C SER A 217 2.57 -18.66 -1.74
N ALA A 218 2.73 -19.89 -2.19
CA ALA A 218 3.32 -20.94 -1.37
C ALA A 218 4.79 -20.68 -1.03
N SER A 219 5.60 -20.24 -1.99
CA SER A 219 7.05 -20.09 -1.83
C SER A 219 7.45 -18.73 -1.25
N MET A 220 7.09 -17.62 -1.90
CA MET A 220 7.56 -16.29 -1.54
C MET A 220 6.87 -15.75 -0.28
N VAL A 221 5.58 -16.06 -0.06
CA VAL A 221 4.90 -15.68 1.18
C VAL A 221 5.46 -16.48 2.36
N SER A 222 5.79 -17.76 2.18
CA SER A 222 6.49 -18.54 3.21
C SER A 222 7.87 -17.97 3.48
N ALA A 223 8.65 -17.62 2.46
CA ALA A 223 9.95 -16.98 2.62
C ALA A 223 9.83 -15.64 3.38
N PHE A 224 8.82 -14.83 3.08
CA PHE A 224 8.54 -13.59 3.80
C PHE A 224 8.14 -13.85 5.26
N ALA A 225 7.35 -14.92 5.53
CA ALA A 225 6.97 -15.30 6.90
C ALA A 225 8.17 -15.73 7.74
N PHE A 226 9.16 -16.42 7.14
CA PHE A 226 10.39 -16.85 7.83
C PHE A 226 11.48 -15.77 7.87
N HIS A 227 11.33 -14.67 7.12
CA HIS A 227 12.33 -13.62 7.11
C HIS A 227 12.55 -13.03 8.52
N ARG A 228 13.81 -12.71 8.86
CA ARG A 228 14.21 -12.19 10.19
C ARG A 228 13.39 -10.97 10.66
N SER A 229 12.89 -10.15 9.74
CA SER A 229 12.06 -9.00 10.07
C SER A 229 10.72 -9.37 10.75
N ALA A 230 10.26 -10.61 10.64
CA ALA A 230 9.05 -11.06 11.33
C ALA A 230 9.21 -11.08 12.86
N ALA A 231 10.43 -11.28 13.37
CA ALA A 231 10.71 -11.33 14.81
C ALA A 231 10.64 -9.95 15.49
N VAL A 232 10.67 -8.87 14.72
CA VAL A 232 10.61 -7.50 15.26
C VAL A 232 9.19 -7.09 15.65
N VAL A 233 8.18 -7.73 15.03
CA VAL A 233 6.76 -7.47 15.32
C VAL A 233 6.26 -8.47 16.35
N LEU A 234 6.08 -7.99 17.58
CA LEU A 234 5.52 -8.81 18.66
C LEU A 234 3.99 -8.80 18.58
N PRO A 235 3.33 -9.97 18.83
CA PRO A 235 1.87 -10.01 18.99
C PRO A 235 1.42 -9.09 20.13
N ALA A 236 0.22 -8.53 20.00
CA ALA A 236 -0.36 -7.74 21.08
C ALA A 236 -0.43 -8.58 22.38
N PRO A 237 0.02 -8.06 23.53
CA PRO A 237 -0.01 -8.80 24.80
C PRO A 237 -1.45 -9.24 25.09
N ARG A 238 -1.62 -10.51 25.49
CA ARG A 238 -2.92 -11.01 25.95
C ARG A 238 -3.31 -10.22 27.20
N ARG A 239 -4.36 -9.43 27.08
CA ARG A 239 -4.93 -8.71 28.21
C ARG A 239 -5.44 -9.72 29.24
N THR A 240 -4.66 -9.98 30.27
CA THR A 240 -5.16 -10.61 31.49
C THR A 240 -6.00 -9.58 32.24
N LYS A 241 -7.16 -9.98 32.77
CA LYS A 241 -8.12 -9.11 33.49
C LYS A 241 -7.52 -8.26 34.61
N ASN A 242 -6.31 -8.58 35.07
CA ASN A 242 -5.63 -7.98 36.22
C ASN A 242 -4.42 -7.10 35.90
N THR A 243 -4.10 -6.82 34.64
CA THR A 243 -3.05 -5.85 34.31
C THR A 243 -3.60 -4.44 34.40
N LEU A 244 -3.07 -3.66 35.36
CA LEU A 244 -3.28 -2.21 35.42
C LEU A 244 -2.84 -1.61 34.06
N PRO A 245 -3.56 -0.60 33.54
CA PRO A 245 -3.18 0.06 32.30
C PRO A 245 -1.78 0.65 32.45
N GLU A 246 -0.85 0.33 31.54
CA GLU A 246 0.42 1.03 31.50
C GLU A 246 0.18 2.54 31.25
N PRO A 247 1.02 3.42 31.82
CA PRO A 247 0.88 4.88 31.68
C PRO A 247 0.85 5.35 30.21
N GLU A 248 1.50 4.63 29.29
CA GLU A 248 1.47 4.93 27.85
C GLU A 248 0.08 4.68 27.20
N ASP A 249 -0.70 3.74 27.72
CA ASP A 249 -2.08 3.48 27.25
C ASP A 249 -3.06 4.62 27.65
N THR A 250 -2.73 5.39 28.68
CA THR A 250 -3.57 6.51 29.13
C THR A 250 -3.39 7.76 28.28
N VAL A 251 -2.22 7.97 27.69
CA VAL A 251 -1.97 9.12 26.76
C VAL A 251 -2.68 8.90 25.42
N GLN A 252 -2.87 7.64 24.97
CA GLN A 252 -3.64 7.35 23.74
C GLN A 252 -5.16 7.22 23.96
N ARG A 253 -5.64 7.20 25.22
CA ARG A 253 -7.09 7.23 25.56
C ARG A 253 -7.76 8.59 25.36
N GLY A 254 -7.02 9.65 25.06
CA GLY A 254 -7.57 10.86 24.48
C GLY A 254 -8.12 10.52 23.09
N GLY A 255 -9.33 10.00 23.06
CA GLY A 255 -10.13 9.47 21.97
C GLY A 255 -9.73 9.88 20.57
N THR A 256 -8.89 9.09 19.89
CA THR A 256 -8.84 9.16 18.42
C THR A 256 -10.26 8.86 17.95
N SER A 257 -10.98 9.89 17.53
CA SER A 257 -12.39 9.74 17.13
C SER A 257 -12.44 8.78 15.95
N TRP A 258 -13.39 7.84 15.98
CA TRP A 258 -13.64 6.91 14.86
C TRP A 258 -13.75 7.63 13.52
N GLY A 259 -14.25 8.87 13.53
CA GLY A 259 -14.29 9.73 12.33
C GLY A 259 -12.90 10.06 11.78
N LEU A 260 -11.89 10.24 12.64
CA LEU A 260 -10.53 10.52 12.18
C LEU A 260 -9.88 9.27 11.57
N LEU A 261 -10.15 8.08 12.13
CA LEU A 261 -9.70 6.80 11.58
C LEU A 261 -10.41 6.44 10.26
N ALA A 262 -11.65 6.85 10.08
CA ALA A 262 -12.41 6.58 8.86
C ALA A 262 -11.86 7.35 7.63
N LEU A 263 -11.28 8.54 7.81
CA LEU A 263 -10.82 9.37 6.71
C LEU A 263 -9.77 8.69 5.81
N PRO A 264 -8.66 8.10 6.33
CA PRO A 264 -7.71 7.39 5.49
C PRO A 264 -8.32 6.13 4.86
N VAL A 265 -9.25 5.43 5.52
CA VAL A 265 -9.94 4.26 4.96
C VAL A 265 -10.80 4.66 3.77
N LEU A 266 -11.63 5.72 3.91
CA LEU A 266 -12.43 6.27 2.82
C LEU A 266 -11.53 6.83 1.71
N GLY A 267 -10.37 7.41 2.06
CA GLY A 267 -9.36 7.82 1.10
C GLY A 267 -8.86 6.66 0.24
N MET A 268 -8.60 5.49 0.84
CA MET A 268 -8.18 4.31 0.10
C MET A 268 -9.31 3.70 -0.74
N VAL A 269 -10.57 3.77 -0.28
CA VAL A 269 -11.73 3.40 -1.10
C VAL A 269 -11.84 4.32 -2.31
N ALA A 270 -11.74 5.64 -2.12
CA ALA A 270 -11.77 6.60 -3.24
C ALA A 270 -10.58 6.40 -4.21
N MET A 271 -9.38 6.07 -3.70
CA MET A 271 -8.22 5.73 -4.52
C MET A 271 -8.47 4.47 -5.35
N GLY A 272 -9.02 3.42 -4.75
CA GLY A 272 -9.42 2.21 -5.47
C GLY A 272 -10.48 2.51 -6.53
N THR A 273 -11.50 3.31 -6.21
CA THR A 273 -12.53 3.74 -7.16
C THR A 273 -11.92 4.46 -8.35
N PHE A 274 -10.95 5.34 -8.11
CA PHE A 274 -10.17 5.98 -9.17
C PHE A 274 -9.44 4.94 -10.05
N PHE A 275 -8.76 3.96 -9.47
CA PHE A 275 -8.05 2.93 -10.21
C PHE A 275 -8.99 2.07 -11.07
N GLY A 276 -10.06 1.55 -10.48
CA GLY A 276 -11.02 0.70 -11.20
C GLY A 276 -11.74 1.44 -12.32
N ALA A 277 -12.17 2.69 -12.04
CA ALA A 277 -12.79 3.53 -13.06
C ALA A 277 -11.84 3.85 -14.21
N THR A 278 -10.59 4.20 -13.91
CA THR A 278 -9.58 4.52 -14.93
C THR A 278 -9.27 3.30 -15.81
N GLN A 279 -9.13 2.11 -15.22
CA GLN A 279 -8.92 0.86 -15.98
C GLN A 279 -10.09 0.57 -16.94
N ALA A 280 -11.32 0.63 -16.44
CA ALA A 280 -12.52 0.37 -17.26
C ALA A 280 -12.67 1.41 -18.38
N SER A 281 -12.43 2.68 -18.06
CA SER A 281 -12.48 3.78 -19.04
C SER A 281 -11.40 3.67 -20.13
N LEU A 282 -10.19 3.23 -19.77
CA LEU A 282 -9.10 2.99 -20.73
C LEU A 282 -9.38 1.81 -21.65
N ALA A 283 -10.04 0.77 -21.15
CA ALA A 283 -10.47 -0.34 -21.99
C ALA A 283 -11.49 0.12 -23.05
N ALA A 284 -12.46 0.94 -22.64
CA ALA A 284 -13.43 1.55 -23.56
C ALA A 284 -12.76 2.52 -24.55
N PHE A 285 -11.83 3.36 -24.08
CA PHE A 285 -11.05 4.25 -24.96
C PHE A 285 -10.22 3.47 -25.97
N GLY A 286 -9.47 2.44 -25.52
CA GLY A 286 -8.69 1.58 -26.40
C GLY A 286 -9.57 0.86 -27.42
N GLY A 287 -10.77 0.46 -27.05
CA GLY A 287 -11.77 -0.17 -27.92
C GLY A 287 -12.15 0.70 -29.10
N THR A 288 -12.19 2.03 -28.99
CA THR A 288 -12.47 2.97 -30.10
C THR A 288 -11.39 2.94 -31.19
N PHE A 289 -10.20 2.42 -30.87
CA PHE A 289 -9.06 2.27 -31.79
C PHE A 289 -8.78 0.81 -32.16
N GLY A 290 -9.68 -0.14 -31.82
CA GLY A 290 -9.45 -1.57 -32.01
C GLY A 290 -8.34 -2.15 -31.14
N ALA A 291 -7.98 -1.46 -30.05
CA ALA A 291 -6.88 -1.78 -29.14
C ALA A 291 -7.34 -1.89 -27.68
N ALA A 292 -8.52 -2.49 -27.43
CA ALA A 292 -9.04 -2.69 -26.07
C ALA A 292 -8.04 -3.47 -25.19
N ASP A 293 -7.33 -4.43 -25.75
CA ASP A 293 -6.30 -5.23 -25.08
C ASP A 293 -5.07 -4.39 -24.65
N ALA A 294 -4.86 -3.23 -25.25
CA ALA A 294 -3.78 -2.31 -24.86
C ALA A 294 -4.09 -1.48 -23.60
N ALA A 295 -5.30 -1.59 -23.04
CA ALA A 295 -5.69 -0.84 -21.84
C ALA A 295 -4.72 -1.05 -20.66
N GLY A 296 -4.24 -2.26 -20.47
CA GLY A 296 -3.24 -2.58 -19.46
C GLY A 296 -1.90 -1.88 -19.69
N LEU A 297 -1.45 -1.77 -20.94
CA LEU A 297 -0.22 -1.05 -21.29
C LEU A 297 -0.38 0.46 -21.10
N LEU A 298 -1.53 1.03 -21.48
CA LEU A 298 -1.84 2.42 -21.22
C LEU A 298 -1.82 2.71 -19.72
N TYR A 299 -2.49 1.87 -18.93
CA TYR A 299 -2.52 2.00 -17.47
C TYR A 299 -1.12 1.89 -16.84
N SER A 300 -0.23 1.08 -17.41
CA SER A 300 1.13 0.88 -16.89
C SER A 300 1.98 2.17 -16.90
N ILE A 301 1.75 3.08 -17.85
CA ILE A 301 2.44 4.37 -17.91
C ILE A 301 2.13 5.22 -16.68
N MET A 302 0.86 5.25 -16.27
CA MET A 302 0.44 5.92 -15.02
C MET A 302 1.08 5.25 -13.81
N GLY A 303 1.12 3.92 -13.76
CA GLY A 303 1.72 3.17 -12.66
C GLY A 303 3.23 3.41 -12.54
N ILE A 304 3.97 3.46 -13.65
CA ILE A 304 5.42 3.73 -13.64
C ILE A 304 5.70 5.15 -13.14
N SER A 305 5.01 6.17 -13.64
CA SER A 305 5.20 7.55 -13.17
C SER A 305 4.79 7.72 -11.69
N SER A 306 3.73 7.04 -11.25
CA SER A 306 3.29 6.97 -9.86
C SER A 306 4.36 6.33 -8.95
N ALA A 307 4.92 5.21 -9.36
CA ALA A 307 5.97 4.51 -8.61
C ALA A 307 7.22 5.39 -8.41
N VAL A 308 7.67 6.07 -9.46
CA VAL A 308 8.80 7.02 -9.38
C VAL A 308 8.47 8.19 -8.46
N ALA A 309 7.27 8.76 -8.59
CA ALA A 309 6.83 9.87 -7.75
C ALA A 309 6.67 9.46 -6.28
N ALA A 310 6.21 8.24 -5.98
CA ALA A 310 6.14 7.70 -4.63
C ALA A 310 7.51 7.68 -3.94
N LEU A 311 8.57 7.26 -4.65
CA LEU A 311 9.94 7.27 -4.13
C LEU A 311 10.43 8.68 -3.81
N SER A 312 9.99 9.69 -4.57
CA SER A 312 10.39 11.09 -4.34
C SER A 312 9.91 11.64 -2.97
N VAL A 313 8.81 11.11 -2.44
CA VAL A 313 8.20 11.58 -1.17
C VAL A 313 9.17 11.44 0.00
N ALA A 314 10.09 10.46 -0.04
CA ALA A 314 11.14 10.31 0.95
C ALA A 314 12.02 11.57 1.12
N PHE A 315 12.14 12.38 0.07
CA PHE A 315 12.97 13.60 0.03
C PHE A 315 12.20 14.88 0.36
N TRP A 316 10.86 14.80 0.52
CA TRP A 316 10.03 15.97 0.78
C TRP A 316 10.28 16.55 2.18
N PRO A 317 10.25 17.88 2.33
CA PRO A 317 10.55 18.52 3.62
C PRO A 317 9.51 18.18 4.68
N ARG A 318 9.95 18.01 5.93
CA ARG A 318 9.09 17.61 7.07
C ARG A 318 8.04 18.65 7.45
N ARG A 319 8.32 19.94 7.20
CA ARG A 319 7.33 21.01 7.37
C ARG A 319 6.09 20.82 6.50
N PHE A 320 6.19 20.04 5.45
CA PHE A 320 5.07 19.65 4.61
C PHE A 320 4.41 18.41 5.24
N SER A 321 3.35 18.61 6.03
CA SER A 321 2.65 17.55 6.78
C SER A 321 2.01 16.52 5.87
N GLN A 322 1.81 15.28 6.37
CA GLN A 322 1.16 14.20 5.60
C GLN A 322 -0.22 14.61 5.06
N SER A 323 -1.05 15.26 5.89
CA SER A 323 -2.37 15.71 5.46
C SER A 323 -2.32 16.81 4.38
N ALA A 324 -1.32 17.71 4.44
CA ALA A 324 -1.11 18.72 3.42
C ALA A 324 -0.59 18.09 2.11
N ARG A 325 0.30 17.08 2.19
CA ARG A 325 0.77 16.30 1.04
C ARG A 325 -0.40 15.62 0.34
N TRP A 326 -1.26 14.95 1.12
CA TRP A 326 -2.47 14.31 0.58
C TRP A 326 -3.35 15.33 -0.14
N ALA A 327 -3.72 16.44 0.50
CA ALA A 327 -4.60 17.43 -0.11
C ALA A 327 -4.02 18.04 -1.41
N VAL A 328 -2.72 18.40 -1.40
CA VAL A 328 -2.06 18.99 -2.58
C VAL A 328 -1.92 17.98 -3.71
N SER A 329 -1.50 16.75 -3.41
CA SER A 329 -1.38 15.70 -4.43
C SER A 329 -2.76 15.29 -4.97
N ALA A 330 -3.81 15.22 -4.14
CA ALA A 330 -5.16 14.94 -4.58
C ALA A 330 -5.75 16.08 -5.43
N ALA A 331 -5.40 17.34 -5.16
CA ALA A 331 -5.76 18.47 -6.01
C ALA A 331 -5.13 18.36 -7.39
N ALA A 332 -3.82 18.06 -7.45
CA ALA A 332 -3.11 17.82 -8.70
C ALA A 332 -3.69 16.60 -9.46
N MET A 333 -4.03 15.53 -8.73
CA MET A 333 -4.66 14.34 -9.28
C MET A 333 -6.04 14.64 -9.87
N THR A 334 -6.86 15.47 -9.20
CA THR A 334 -8.18 15.89 -9.69
C THR A 334 -8.03 16.71 -10.99
N ALA A 335 -7.10 17.66 -11.01
CA ALA A 335 -6.84 18.46 -12.20
C ALA A 335 -6.35 17.59 -13.38
N ALA A 336 -5.41 16.66 -13.12
CA ALA A 336 -4.90 15.75 -14.14
C ALA A 336 -5.96 14.75 -14.62
N ALA A 337 -6.88 14.28 -13.71
CA ALA A 337 -7.96 13.38 -14.09
C ALA A 337 -8.97 14.04 -15.05
N LEU A 338 -9.20 15.35 -14.95
CA LEU A 338 -10.03 16.08 -15.90
C LEU A 338 -9.39 16.13 -17.30
N LEU A 339 -8.06 16.09 -17.39
CA LEU A 339 -7.36 16.03 -18.67
C LEU A 339 -7.59 14.71 -19.42
N LEU A 340 -8.05 13.63 -18.76
CA LEU A 340 -8.43 12.37 -19.42
C LEU A 340 -9.56 12.54 -20.45
N LEU A 341 -10.33 13.63 -20.34
CA LEU A 341 -11.43 13.95 -21.26
C LEU A 341 -10.97 14.57 -22.59
N LEU A 342 -9.71 15.01 -22.69
CA LEU A 342 -9.21 15.77 -23.84
C LEU A 342 -8.61 14.91 -24.97
N PRO A 343 -7.94 13.76 -24.68
CA PRO A 343 -7.24 13.04 -25.73
C PRO A 343 -8.18 12.43 -26.77
N SER A 344 -7.90 12.74 -28.03
CA SER A 344 -8.55 12.14 -29.21
C SER A 344 -7.76 10.98 -29.81
N GLY A 345 -6.62 10.59 -29.22
CA GLY A 345 -5.77 9.52 -29.71
C GLY A 345 -4.80 8.99 -28.65
N ILE A 346 -4.19 7.83 -28.92
CA ILE A 346 -3.30 7.10 -28.00
C ILE A 346 -2.12 7.96 -27.53
N PRO A 347 -1.37 8.71 -28.38
CA PRO A 347 -0.23 9.50 -27.90
C PRO A 347 -0.62 10.57 -26.86
N GLY A 348 -1.76 11.26 -27.08
CA GLY A 348 -2.28 12.22 -26.11
C GLY A 348 -2.68 11.56 -24.79
N MET A 349 -3.31 10.38 -24.84
CA MET A 349 -3.67 9.61 -23.68
C MET A 349 -2.43 9.17 -22.86
N LEU A 350 -1.36 8.73 -23.52
CA LEU A 350 -0.09 8.37 -22.85
C LEU A 350 0.50 9.56 -22.08
N ALA A 351 0.51 10.77 -22.69
CA ALA A 351 0.99 11.96 -22.03
C ALA A 351 0.17 12.34 -20.79
N VAL A 352 -1.16 12.26 -20.90
CA VAL A 352 -2.07 12.54 -19.78
C VAL A 352 -1.90 11.50 -18.67
N LEU A 353 -1.80 10.22 -19.00
CA LEU A 353 -1.59 9.14 -18.01
C LEU A 353 -0.25 9.28 -17.29
N PHE A 354 0.81 9.63 -18.00
CA PHE A 354 2.11 9.91 -17.39
C PHE A 354 2.01 11.06 -16.38
N LEU A 355 1.37 12.17 -16.77
CA LEU A 355 1.16 13.33 -15.89
C LEU A 355 0.29 12.96 -14.67
N LEU A 356 -0.79 12.21 -14.89
CA LEU A 356 -1.73 11.77 -13.86
C LEU A 356 -1.08 10.85 -12.82
N GLY A 357 -0.15 10.00 -13.22
CA GLY A 357 0.55 9.11 -12.29
C GLY A 357 1.42 9.88 -11.27
N ILE A 358 1.96 11.04 -11.62
CA ILE A 358 2.83 11.81 -10.73
C ILE A 358 2.17 12.10 -9.36
N PRO A 359 0.93 12.60 -9.25
CA PRO A 359 0.29 12.83 -7.95
C PRO A 359 -0.26 11.56 -7.26
N VAL A 360 -0.46 10.45 -7.97
CA VAL A 360 -1.06 9.22 -7.41
C VAL A 360 -0.18 8.63 -6.31
N GLY A 361 1.10 8.38 -6.60
CA GLY A 361 2.04 7.81 -5.63
C GLY A 361 2.17 8.61 -4.33
N PRO A 362 2.43 9.92 -4.39
CA PRO A 362 2.45 10.77 -3.20
C PRO A 362 1.15 10.78 -2.40
N THR A 363 -0.01 10.68 -3.07
CA THR A 363 -1.30 10.57 -2.39
C THR A 363 -1.38 9.28 -1.57
N MET A 364 -1.04 8.14 -2.16
CA MET A 364 -1.02 6.84 -1.46
C MET A 364 -0.04 6.83 -0.28
N VAL A 365 1.20 7.29 -0.49
CA VAL A 365 2.21 7.39 0.59
C VAL A 365 1.67 8.21 1.76
N SER A 366 1.00 9.33 1.47
CA SER A 366 0.47 10.22 2.50
C SER A 366 -0.69 9.61 3.28
N ILE A 367 -1.61 8.91 2.59
CA ILE A 367 -2.74 8.23 3.25
C ILE A 367 -2.24 7.11 4.16
N PHE A 368 -1.31 6.26 3.68
CA PHE A 368 -0.70 5.23 4.52
C PHE A 368 0.11 5.83 5.68
N GLY A 369 0.79 6.96 5.46
CA GLY A 369 1.51 7.69 6.50
C GLY A 369 0.59 8.19 7.61
N ILE A 370 -0.56 8.78 7.25
CA ILE A 370 -1.60 9.19 8.22
C ILE A 370 -2.16 7.97 8.94
N GLY A 371 -2.41 6.88 8.21
CA GLY A 371 -2.85 5.62 8.80
C GLY A 371 -1.88 5.09 9.84
N ALA A 372 -0.58 5.14 9.56
CA ALA A 372 0.48 4.73 10.47
C ALA A 372 0.55 5.61 11.74
N GLU A 373 0.26 6.91 11.62
CA GLU A 373 0.24 7.85 12.74
C GLU A 373 -1.00 7.68 13.64
N LEU A 374 -2.16 7.35 13.05
CA LEU A 374 -3.44 7.30 13.75
C LEU A 374 -3.79 5.92 14.30
N ALA A 375 -3.28 4.85 13.69
CA ALA A 375 -3.64 3.48 14.04
C ALA A 375 -3.21 3.11 15.46
N PRO A 376 -4.11 2.50 16.26
CA PRO A 376 -3.73 1.96 17.56
C PRO A 376 -2.63 0.91 17.40
N ARG A 377 -1.59 0.96 18.23
CA ARG A 377 -0.44 0.04 18.15
C ARG A 377 -0.85 -1.43 18.14
N HIS A 378 -1.84 -1.81 18.92
CA HIS A 378 -2.34 -3.19 19.05
C HIS A 378 -3.23 -3.67 17.89
N LEU A 379 -3.63 -2.76 16.97
CA LEU A 379 -4.44 -3.04 15.77
C LEU A 379 -3.75 -2.54 14.49
N MET A 380 -2.43 -2.42 14.51
CA MET A 380 -1.69 -1.84 13.40
C MET A 380 -1.82 -2.69 12.12
N GLY A 381 -1.70 -4.01 12.24
CA GLY A 381 -1.91 -4.94 11.12
C GLY A 381 -3.34 -4.87 10.60
N THR A 382 -4.33 -4.87 11.48
CA THR A 382 -5.75 -4.70 11.13
C THR A 382 -5.98 -3.41 10.35
N PHE A 383 -5.42 -2.30 10.82
CA PHE A 383 -5.66 -1.01 10.20
C PHE A 383 -4.96 -0.89 8.84
N MET A 384 -3.71 -1.37 8.71
CA MET A 384 -2.99 -1.37 7.44
C MET A 384 -3.65 -2.26 6.40
N THR A 385 -4.17 -3.44 6.80
CA THR A 385 -4.91 -4.31 5.90
C THR A 385 -6.29 -3.75 5.54
N LEU A 386 -6.94 -3.01 6.45
CA LEU A 386 -8.19 -2.31 6.16
C LEU A 386 -7.99 -1.22 5.10
N LEU A 387 -6.89 -0.46 5.16
CA LEU A 387 -6.54 0.51 4.13
C LEU A 387 -6.36 -0.17 2.76
N ALA A 388 -5.60 -1.26 2.70
CA ALA A 388 -5.38 -2.00 1.46
C ALA A 388 -6.69 -2.63 0.92
N SER A 389 -7.52 -3.20 1.81
CA SER A 389 -8.83 -3.74 1.43
C SER A 389 -9.79 -2.65 0.93
N GLY A 390 -9.68 -1.43 1.47
CA GLY A 390 -10.38 -0.26 0.98
C GLY A 390 -10.09 0.01 -0.50
N THR A 391 -8.82 -0.12 -0.92
CA THR A 391 -8.43 0.02 -2.33
C THR A 391 -9.08 -1.07 -3.19
N VAL A 392 -9.05 -2.34 -2.75
CA VAL A 392 -9.65 -3.45 -3.51
C VAL A 392 -11.17 -3.27 -3.66
N ALA A 393 -11.87 -2.93 -2.55
CA ALA A 393 -13.30 -2.65 -2.58
C ALA A 393 -13.63 -1.45 -3.49
N GLY A 394 -12.84 -0.38 -3.39
CA GLY A 394 -12.97 0.79 -4.24
C GLY A 394 -12.78 0.46 -5.72
N THR A 395 -11.80 -0.39 -6.08
CA THR A 395 -11.57 -0.80 -7.47
C THR A 395 -12.81 -1.48 -8.06
N ALA A 396 -13.47 -2.36 -7.29
CA ALA A 396 -14.71 -2.99 -7.71
C ALA A 396 -15.85 -1.96 -7.91
N VAL A 397 -15.98 -0.97 -7.01
CA VAL A 397 -16.95 0.11 -7.14
C VAL A 397 -16.65 0.96 -8.39
N GLY A 398 -15.39 1.33 -8.59
CA GLY A 398 -14.97 2.17 -9.72
C GLY A 398 -15.22 1.53 -11.08
N SER A 399 -14.81 0.27 -11.26
CA SER A 399 -15.07 -0.47 -12.50
C SER A 399 -16.56 -0.78 -12.69
N GLY A 400 -17.29 -1.08 -11.60
CA GLY A 400 -18.73 -1.32 -11.63
C GLY A 400 -19.57 -0.08 -12.01
N LEU A 401 -19.07 1.13 -11.71
CA LEU A 401 -19.71 2.37 -12.14
C LEU A 401 -19.28 2.80 -13.55
N ALA A 402 -17.97 2.72 -13.84
CA ALA A 402 -17.43 3.19 -15.10
C ALA A 402 -17.78 2.29 -16.29
N GLY A 403 -17.86 0.95 -16.10
CA GLY A 403 -18.19 0.01 -17.16
C GLY A 403 -19.53 0.31 -17.83
N PRO A 404 -20.65 0.30 -17.10
CA PRO A 404 -21.96 0.62 -17.68
C PRO A 404 -22.05 2.03 -18.28
N LEU A 405 -21.35 3.02 -17.67
CA LEU A 405 -21.28 4.38 -18.22
C LEU A 405 -20.52 4.40 -19.55
N ALA A 406 -19.46 3.60 -19.68
CA ALA A 406 -18.71 3.47 -20.93
C ALA A 406 -19.56 2.85 -22.04
N GLU A 407 -20.37 1.83 -21.73
CA GLU A 407 -21.28 1.17 -22.67
C GLU A 407 -22.41 2.09 -23.12
N ALA A 408 -23.01 2.85 -22.19
CA ALA A 408 -24.16 3.69 -22.46
C ALA A 408 -23.78 5.05 -23.11
N PHE A 409 -22.69 5.68 -22.68
CA PHE A 409 -22.34 7.06 -23.02
C PHE A 409 -20.90 7.22 -23.53
N GLY A 410 -20.18 6.12 -23.73
CA GLY A 410 -18.79 6.12 -24.18
C GLY A 410 -17.76 6.43 -23.07
N HIS A 411 -16.48 6.29 -23.43
CA HIS A 411 -15.35 6.46 -22.51
C HIS A 411 -15.28 7.82 -21.80
N PRO A 412 -15.72 8.97 -22.35
CA PRO A 412 -15.66 10.24 -21.64
C PRO A 412 -16.54 10.23 -20.37
N ALA A 413 -17.75 9.64 -20.44
CA ALA A 413 -18.62 9.52 -19.28
C ALA A 413 -18.00 8.61 -18.19
N ALA A 414 -17.34 7.54 -18.58
CA ALA A 414 -16.63 6.65 -17.67
C ALA A 414 -15.44 7.36 -16.98
N PHE A 415 -14.68 8.20 -17.69
CA PHE A 415 -13.59 9.01 -17.10
C PHE A 415 -14.09 10.03 -16.07
N LEU A 416 -15.34 10.48 -16.13
CA LEU A 416 -15.92 11.33 -15.08
C LEU A 416 -16.00 10.63 -13.72
N VAL A 417 -16.13 9.30 -13.69
CA VAL A 417 -16.05 8.52 -12.43
C VAL A 417 -14.64 8.62 -11.84
N SER A 418 -13.60 8.52 -12.67
CA SER A 418 -12.21 8.72 -12.22
C SER A 418 -11.98 10.12 -11.67
N ALA A 419 -12.46 11.15 -12.37
CA ALA A 419 -12.37 12.54 -11.92
C ALA A 419 -13.14 12.79 -10.62
N GLY A 420 -14.34 12.21 -10.47
CA GLY A 420 -15.15 12.27 -9.25
C GLY A 420 -14.49 11.59 -8.06
N ALA A 421 -13.85 10.44 -8.29
CA ALA A 421 -13.08 9.74 -7.26
C ALA A 421 -11.85 10.55 -6.81
N ALA A 422 -11.13 11.17 -7.76
CA ALA A 422 -10.01 12.07 -7.45
C ALA A 422 -10.48 13.32 -6.67
N ALA A 423 -11.62 13.90 -7.03
CA ALA A 423 -12.23 15.00 -6.29
C ALA A 423 -12.62 14.58 -4.86
N SER A 424 -13.15 13.36 -4.70
CA SER A 424 -13.45 12.79 -3.37
C SER A 424 -12.19 12.65 -2.52
N LEU A 425 -11.06 12.22 -3.11
CA LEU A 425 -9.77 12.19 -2.43
C LEU A 425 -9.32 13.58 -1.95
N LEU A 426 -9.54 14.62 -2.76
CA LEU A 426 -9.24 16.00 -2.38
C LEU A 426 -10.09 16.46 -1.19
N VAL A 427 -11.40 16.22 -1.22
CA VAL A 427 -12.31 16.57 -0.12
C VAL A 427 -11.90 15.86 1.17
N LEU A 428 -11.62 14.56 1.10
CA LEU A 428 -11.16 13.77 2.25
C LEU A 428 -9.78 14.23 2.76
N GLY A 429 -8.87 14.63 1.87
CA GLY A 429 -7.57 15.19 2.23
C GLY A 429 -7.68 16.52 2.98
N ILE A 430 -8.56 17.41 2.52
CA ILE A 430 -8.87 18.68 3.20
C ILE A 430 -9.52 18.42 4.56
N ALA A 431 -10.49 17.51 4.63
CA ALA A 431 -11.14 17.12 5.88
C ALA A 431 -10.12 16.53 6.88
N SER A 432 -9.20 15.70 6.43
CA SER A 432 -8.12 15.15 7.24
C SER A 432 -7.21 16.26 7.78
N ALA A 433 -6.81 17.21 6.95
CA ALA A 433 -5.99 18.34 7.37
C ALA A 433 -6.69 19.23 8.42
N ALA A 434 -7.99 19.48 8.25
CA ALA A 434 -8.80 20.24 9.20
C ALA A 434 -8.96 19.50 10.54
N ALA A 435 -9.24 18.18 10.48
CA ALA A 435 -9.42 17.36 11.68
C ALA A 435 -8.14 17.25 12.51
N VAL A 436 -6.98 17.03 11.87
CA VAL A 436 -5.68 16.99 12.56
C VAL A 436 -5.33 18.32 13.20
N ARG A 437 -5.61 19.46 12.54
CA ARG A 437 -5.41 20.80 13.12
C ARG A 437 -6.28 21.02 14.35
N ARG A 438 -7.58 20.64 14.29
CA ARG A 438 -8.49 20.76 15.45
C ARG A 438 -8.01 19.94 16.64
N ALA A 439 -7.60 18.70 16.40
CA ALA A 439 -7.08 17.83 17.47
C ALA A 439 -5.84 18.45 18.14
N LYS A 440 -4.90 19.03 17.38
CA LYS A 440 -3.73 19.72 17.95
C LYS A 440 -4.08 20.97 18.77
N ASN A 441 -5.09 21.73 18.36
CA ASN A 441 -5.52 22.93 19.08
C ASN A 441 -6.29 22.62 20.37
N GLN A 442 -6.81 21.39 20.54
CA GLN A 442 -7.47 20.94 21.77
C GLN A 442 -6.50 20.40 22.83
N THR A 443 -5.28 20.09 22.42
CA THR A 443 -4.21 19.56 23.30
C THR A 443 -3.15 20.61 23.67
N ALA A 444 -3.20 21.79 23.07
CA ALA A 444 -2.38 22.96 23.39
C ALA A 444 -3.14 23.92 24.32
#